data_731e1828df736c71bff0da7cd8d7d79c
#
_entry.id   731e1828df736c71bff0da7cd8d7d79c
#
_cell.length_a   1.000
_cell.length_b   1.000
_cell.length_c   1.000
_cell.angle_alpha   90.00
_cell.angle_beta   90.00
_cell.angle_gamma   90.00
#
_symmetry.space_group_name_H-M   'P 1'
#
loop_
_entity.id
_entity.type
_entity.pdbx_description
1 polymer ?
#
loop_
_entity_poly.entity_id
_entity_poly.type
_entity_poly.pdbx_seq_one_letter_code
_entity_poly.pdbx_strand_id
1 'polypeptide(L)'
;MKNVLITGMSGLIGGILRRHLEEKGDYKLRALNRSVVEGVDSFQGDISDLDAIRSAFQDQDVVVHLAAYLGGKDWEGQLNGNIIGTYNVFEAARLAGVARVVYASSGNTIRGFEDVPHYDAIAAGRFESVPDDFVKITHEQVRPADIYGAAKVFGEALARHFSDEYGMSMIGVRIGGVRPGNRPTVIRERSIYLSHDDVASVLTSCIDAADDLKCDVFLATSNNKWTYRDLTHAKDVLGWSPKDSSDDFYDD
;
A
#
# COMPACT_ATOMS: atom_id res chain seq x y z
N MET A 1 -5.87 -20.16 -11.63
CA MET A 1 -6.04 -18.70 -11.86
C MET A 1 -6.73 -18.14 -10.61
N LYS A 2 -6.13 -17.17 -9.96
CA LYS A 2 -6.60 -16.58 -8.70
C LYS A 2 -7.56 -15.42 -8.99
N ASN A 3 -8.74 -15.38 -8.37
CA ASN A 3 -9.69 -14.27 -8.52
C ASN A 3 -9.27 -13.11 -7.60
N VAL A 4 -9.00 -11.94 -8.15
CA VAL A 4 -8.49 -10.78 -7.42
C VAL A 4 -9.39 -9.57 -7.63
N LEU A 5 -10.03 -9.11 -6.54
CA LEU A 5 -10.74 -7.84 -6.52
C LEU A 5 -9.78 -6.70 -6.19
N ILE A 6 -9.73 -5.68 -7.02
CA ILE A 6 -8.93 -4.47 -6.77
C ILE A 6 -9.87 -3.28 -6.57
N THR A 7 -9.93 -2.73 -5.36
CA THR A 7 -10.63 -1.46 -5.14
C THR A 7 -9.73 -0.30 -5.55
N GLY A 8 -10.28 0.71 -6.21
CA GLY A 8 -9.48 1.84 -6.71
C GLY A 8 -8.59 1.51 -7.91
N MET A 9 -8.96 0.51 -8.73
CA MET A 9 -8.21 0.09 -9.92
C MET A 9 -7.99 1.21 -10.94
N SER A 10 -8.89 2.19 -11.03
CA SER A 10 -8.72 3.35 -11.93
C SER A 10 -7.66 4.36 -11.48
N GLY A 11 -7.15 4.23 -10.25
CA GLY A 11 -6.06 5.06 -9.73
C GLY A 11 -4.70 4.68 -10.31
N LEU A 12 -3.66 5.49 -10.02
CA LEU A 12 -2.31 5.26 -10.52
C LEU A 12 -1.80 3.85 -10.19
N ILE A 13 -1.76 3.49 -8.90
CA ILE A 13 -1.23 2.20 -8.45
C ILE A 13 -2.14 1.05 -8.92
N GLY A 14 -3.47 1.25 -8.90
CA GLY A 14 -4.42 0.27 -9.39
C GLY A 14 -4.23 -0.06 -10.87
N GLY A 15 -4.01 0.95 -11.70
CA GLY A 15 -3.73 0.77 -13.12
C GLY A 15 -2.37 0.11 -13.41
N ILE A 16 -1.35 0.42 -12.59
CA ILE A 16 -0.03 -0.23 -12.66
C ILE A 16 -0.17 -1.72 -12.31
N LEU A 17 -0.77 -2.03 -11.17
CA LEU A 17 -0.96 -3.40 -10.71
C LEU A 17 -1.80 -4.21 -11.71
N ARG A 18 -2.90 -3.63 -12.24
CA ARG A 18 -3.73 -4.28 -13.26
C ARG A 18 -2.88 -4.76 -14.43
N ARG A 19 -2.11 -3.86 -15.07
CA ARG A 19 -1.28 -4.23 -16.24
C ARG A 19 -0.30 -5.36 -15.90
N HIS A 20 0.37 -5.24 -14.76
CA HIS A 20 1.33 -6.25 -14.32
C HIS A 20 0.69 -7.63 -14.11
N LEU A 21 -0.50 -7.70 -13.51
CA LEU A 21 -1.20 -8.96 -13.29
C LEU A 21 -1.80 -9.53 -14.58
N GLU A 22 -2.26 -8.68 -15.50
CA GLU A 22 -2.71 -9.08 -16.83
C GLU A 22 -1.55 -9.69 -17.66
N GLU A 23 -0.36 -9.08 -17.61
CA GLU A 23 0.85 -9.58 -18.29
C GLU A 23 1.30 -10.95 -17.75
N LYS A 24 1.15 -11.19 -16.44
CA LYS A 24 1.44 -12.50 -15.83
C LYS A 24 0.46 -13.60 -16.23
N GLY A 25 -0.79 -13.26 -16.48
CA GLY A 25 -1.82 -14.18 -16.99
C GLY A 25 -2.40 -15.19 -15.98
N ASP A 26 -1.98 -15.15 -14.70
CA ASP A 26 -2.38 -16.11 -13.68
C ASP A 26 -3.57 -15.64 -12.83
N TYR A 27 -4.12 -14.45 -13.13
CA TYR A 27 -5.13 -13.79 -12.32
C TYR A 27 -6.38 -13.45 -13.15
N LYS A 28 -7.54 -13.60 -12.51
CA LYS A 28 -8.81 -13.09 -13.01
C LYS A 28 -9.16 -11.84 -12.20
N LEU A 29 -9.21 -10.69 -12.85
CA LEU A 29 -9.35 -9.40 -12.18
C LEU A 29 -10.79 -8.93 -12.17
N ARG A 30 -11.21 -8.36 -11.02
CA ARG A 30 -12.42 -7.56 -10.86
C ARG A 30 -12.05 -6.20 -10.29
N ALA A 31 -12.65 -5.14 -10.82
CA ALA A 31 -12.52 -3.78 -10.30
C ALA A 31 -13.72 -3.42 -9.41
N LEU A 32 -13.46 -2.78 -8.27
CA LEU A 32 -14.47 -2.05 -7.50
C LEU A 32 -14.09 -0.57 -7.47
N ASN A 33 -14.89 0.26 -8.14
CA ASN A 33 -14.64 1.68 -8.29
C ASN A 33 -15.96 2.49 -8.25
N ARG A 34 -15.87 3.81 -8.05
CA ARG A 34 -17.02 4.71 -8.17
C ARG A 34 -17.48 4.91 -9.61
N SER A 35 -16.63 4.62 -10.59
CA SER A 35 -16.94 4.64 -12.03
C SER A 35 -16.53 3.33 -12.67
N VAL A 36 -17.12 2.99 -13.80
CA VAL A 36 -16.78 1.78 -14.57
C VAL A 36 -15.30 1.83 -15.00
N VAL A 37 -14.63 0.71 -14.88
CA VAL A 37 -13.29 0.47 -15.40
C VAL A 37 -13.40 -0.42 -16.62
N GLU A 38 -13.10 0.12 -17.80
CA GLU A 38 -13.24 -0.60 -19.05
C GLU A 38 -12.23 -1.75 -19.19
N GLY A 39 -12.62 -2.79 -19.94
CA GLY A 39 -11.76 -3.92 -20.26
C GLY A 39 -11.51 -4.91 -19.11
N VAL A 40 -12.26 -4.83 -18.01
CA VAL A 40 -12.21 -5.74 -16.88
C VAL A 40 -13.62 -5.95 -16.32
N ASP A 41 -13.84 -7.06 -15.57
CA ASP A 41 -15.06 -7.22 -14.77
C ASP A 41 -15.14 -6.07 -13.75
N SER A 42 -16.08 -5.13 -13.97
CA SER A 42 -16.14 -3.87 -13.24
C SER A 42 -17.42 -3.75 -12.43
N PHE A 43 -17.26 -3.60 -11.13
CA PHE A 43 -18.33 -3.32 -10.19
C PHE A 43 -18.30 -1.84 -9.77
N GLN A 44 -19.44 -1.15 -9.85
CA GLN A 44 -19.54 0.26 -9.49
C GLN A 44 -20.16 0.40 -8.09
N GLY A 45 -19.42 1.04 -7.17
CA GLY A 45 -19.86 1.28 -5.80
C GLY A 45 -18.92 2.22 -5.06
N ASP A 46 -19.47 2.88 -4.02
CA ASP A 46 -18.68 3.68 -3.07
C ASP A 46 -18.37 2.83 -1.83
N ILE A 47 -17.11 2.74 -1.46
CA ILE A 47 -16.67 1.95 -0.29
C ILE A 47 -17.24 2.45 1.04
N SER A 48 -17.73 3.69 1.10
CA SER A 48 -18.41 4.20 2.31
C SER A 48 -19.80 3.58 2.54
N ASP A 49 -20.35 2.86 1.56
CA ASP A 49 -21.63 2.15 1.64
C ASP A 49 -21.39 0.64 1.54
N LEU A 50 -21.47 -0.07 2.66
CA LEU A 50 -21.24 -1.51 2.76
C LEU A 50 -22.22 -2.32 1.88
N ASP A 51 -23.50 -1.96 1.91
CA ASP A 51 -24.53 -2.71 1.17
C ASP A 51 -24.36 -2.53 -0.35
N ALA A 52 -23.92 -1.36 -0.79
CA ALA A 52 -23.64 -1.09 -2.19
C ALA A 52 -22.45 -1.89 -2.76
N ILE A 53 -21.48 -2.29 -1.91
CA ILE A 53 -20.25 -2.95 -2.38
C ILE A 53 -20.20 -4.46 -2.11
N ARG A 54 -20.95 -4.98 -1.13
CA ARG A 54 -20.78 -6.36 -0.63
C ARG A 54 -20.84 -7.46 -1.70
N SER A 55 -21.66 -7.29 -2.73
CA SER A 55 -21.79 -8.30 -3.80
C SER A 55 -20.58 -8.35 -4.75
N ALA A 56 -19.74 -7.30 -4.79
CA ALA A 56 -18.51 -7.29 -5.57
C ALA A 56 -17.48 -8.33 -5.09
N PHE A 57 -17.55 -8.72 -3.81
CA PHE A 57 -16.59 -9.61 -3.15
C PHE A 57 -16.88 -11.10 -3.34
N GLN A 58 -18.04 -11.46 -3.91
CA GLN A 58 -18.40 -12.86 -4.15
C GLN A 58 -17.40 -13.53 -5.10
N ASP A 59 -17.00 -14.75 -4.77
CA ASP A 59 -16.08 -15.58 -5.54
C ASP A 59 -14.67 -14.96 -5.73
N GLN A 60 -14.22 -14.12 -4.79
CA GLN A 60 -12.87 -13.58 -4.80
C GLN A 60 -11.97 -14.32 -3.82
N ASP A 61 -10.75 -14.65 -4.27
CA ASP A 61 -9.72 -15.28 -3.42
C ASP A 61 -8.95 -14.22 -2.62
N VAL A 62 -8.67 -13.09 -3.26
CA VAL A 62 -7.89 -11.98 -2.68
C VAL A 62 -8.54 -10.63 -3.00
N VAL A 63 -8.50 -9.73 -2.04
CA VAL A 63 -8.83 -8.30 -2.22
C VAL A 63 -7.56 -7.47 -2.10
N VAL A 64 -7.31 -6.60 -3.09
CA VAL A 64 -6.27 -5.56 -2.99
C VAL A 64 -6.97 -4.22 -2.78
N HIS A 65 -6.89 -3.69 -1.58
CA HIS A 65 -7.57 -2.45 -1.20
C HIS A 65 -6.69 -1.22 -1.42
N LEU A 66 -6.83 -0.59 -2.62
CA LEU A 66 -6.11 0.63 -3.01
C LEU A 66 -6.98 1.89 -2.95
N ALA A 67 -8.30 1.75 -2.92
CA ALA A 67 -9.20 2.90 -2.82
C ALA A 67 -8.91 3.68 -1.54
N ALA A 68 -8.73 4.98 -1.67
CA ALA A 68 -8.48 5.89 -0.56
C ALA A 68 -8.86 7.31 -0.93
N TYR A 69 -9.20 8.11 0.08
CA TYR A 69 -9.31 9.56 -0.04
C TYR A 69 -7.94 10.21 0.20
N LEU A 70 -7.43 10.93 -0.79
CA LEU A 70 -6.10 11.57 -0.74
C LEU A 70 -6.18 13.09 -0.47
N GLY A 71 -7.35 13.63 -0.20
CA GLY A 71 -7.64 15.07 -0.08
C GLY A 71 -7.24 15.69 1.26
N GLY A 72 -5.97 15.62 1.60
CA GLY A 72 -5.35 16.47 2.63
C GLY A 72 -6.03 16.49 4.01
N LYS A 73 -6.45 17.69 4.47
CA LYS A 73 -6.96 17.92 5.83
C LYS A 73 -8.48 17.82 5.99
N ASP A 74 -9.20 17.46 4.94
CA ASP A 74 -10.63 17.26 5.00
C ASP A 74 -10.98 16.02 5.84
N TRP A 75 -11.50 16.28 7.04
CA TRP A 75 -11.88 15.24 8.00
C TRP A 75 -12.97 14.32 7.45
N GLU A 76 -14.00 14.88 6.82
CA GLU A 76 -15.14 14.10 6.33
C GLU A 76 -14.73 13.13 5.22
N GLY A 77 -13.89 13.57 4.29
CA GLY A 77 -13.31 12.70 3.28
C GLY A 77 -12.42 11.60 3.87
N GLN A 78 -11.61 11.93 4.90
CA GLN A 78 -10.80 10.93 5.61
C GLN A 78 -11.67 9.93 6.36
N LEU A 79 -12.71 10.40 7.06
CA LEU A 79 -13.62 9.52 7.79
C LEU A 79 -14.35 8.56 6.84
N ASN A 80 -14.98 9.08 5.79
CA ASN A 80 -15.78 8.26 4.89
C ASN A 80 -14.92 7.35 4.01
N GLY A 81 -13.82 7.86 3.43
CA GLY A 81 -12.99 7.12 2.50
C GLY A 81 -11.98 6.18 3.18
N ASN A 82 -11.32 6.62 4.25
CA ASN A 82 -10.17 5.90 4.80
C ASN A 82 -10.45 5.17 6.13
N ILE A 83 -11.50 5.54 6.86
CA ILE A 83 -11.91 4.87 8.10
C ILE A 83 -13.11 3.98 7.83
N ILE A 84 -14.26 4.55 7.50
CA ILE A 84 -15.50 3.80 7.23
C ILE A 84 -15.31 2.90 5.99
N GLY A 85 -14.76 3.45 4.90
CA GLY A 85 -14.53 2.70 3.67
C GLY A 85 -13.58 1.52 3.87
N THR A 86 -12.50 1.68 4.66
CA THR A 86 -11.59 0.56 4.97
C THR A 86 -12.30 -0.51 5.79
N TYR A 87 -13.07 -0.12 6.82
CA TYR A 87 -13.87 -1.06 7.58
C TYR A 87 -14.85 -1.84 6.68
N ASN A 88 -15.59 -1.14 5.84
CA ASN A 88 -16.58 -1.75 4.94
C ASN A 88 -15.95 -2.75 3.96
N VAL A 89 -14.76 -2.42 3.41
CA VAL A 89 -14.04 -3.33 2.51
C VAL A 89 -13.60 -4.58 3.25
N PHE A 90 -13.06 -4.47 4.47
CA PHE A 90 -12.64 -5.63 5.26
C PHE A 90 -13.85 -6.47 5.67
N GLU A 91 -14.95 -5.84 6.07
CA GLU A 91 -16.18 -6.53 6.45
C GLU A 91 -16.85 -7.20 5.24
N ALA A 92 -16.91 -6.55 4.08
CA ALA A 92 -17.42 -7.17 2.86
C ALA A 92 -16.58 -8.39 2.43
N ALA A 93 -15.24 -8.29 2.55
CA ALA A 93 -14.34 -9.41 2.30
C ALA A 93 -14.60 -10.57 3.26
N ARG A 94 -14.75 -10.30 4.57
CA ARG A 94 -15.07 -11.30 5.60
C ARG A 94 -16.40 -11.99 5.31
N LEU A 95 -17.45 -11.22 5.04
CA LEU A 95 -18.80 -11.75 4.77
C LEU A 95 -18.85 -12.62 3.50
N ALA A 96 -18.01 -12.35 2.53
CA ALA A 96 -17.89 -13.14 1.30
C ALA A 96 -16.93 -14.35 1.43
N GLY A 97 -16.25 -14.51 2.56
CA GLY A 97 -15.29 -15.59 2.79
C GLY A 97 -13.96 -15.42 2.05
N VAL A 98 -13.58 -14.18 1.71
CA VAL A 98 -12.28 -13.88 1.08
C VAL A 98 -11.16 -14.26 2.04
N ALA A 99 -10.20 -15.05 1.55
CA ALA A 99 -9.11 -15.56 2.39
C ALA A 99 -8.06 -14.49 2.73
N ARG A 100 -7.80 -13.55 1.82
CA ARG A 100 -6.73 -12.55 1.97
C ARG A 100 -7.15 -11.15 1.55
N VAL A 101 -6.72 -10.16 2.35
CA VAL A 101 -6.78 -8.75 1.98
C VAL A 101 -5.37 -8.16 1.99
N VAL A 102 -4.94 -7.58 0.87
CA VAL A 102 -3.74 -6.76 0.76
C VAL A 102 -4.17 -5.30 0.89
N TYR A 103 -3.77 -4.65 1.97
CA TYR A 103 -4.16 -3.28 2.30
C TYR A 103 -3.07 -2.28 1.92
N ALA A 104 -3.40 -1.33 1.06
CA ALA A 104 -2.52 -0.21 0.78
C ALA A 104 -2.48 0.75 1.97
N SER A 105 -1.56 0.51 2.88
CA SER A 105 -1.12 1.48 3.87
C SER A 105 -0.24 2.54 3.21
N SER A 106 0.46 3.36 3.96
CA SER A 106 1.21 4.49 3.44
C SER A 106 2.49 4.74 4.21
N GLY A 107 3.51 5.25 3.55
CA GLY A 107 4.68 5.84 4.21
C GLY A 107 4.34 7.01 5.15
N ASN A 108 3.12 7.59 5.05
CA ASN A 108 2.67 8.62 5.98
C ASN A 108 2.43 8.10 7.41
N THR A 109 2.32 6.78 7.61
CA THR A 109 2.26 6.17 8.95
C THR A 109 3.52 6.37 9.77
N ILE A 110 4.65 6.61 9.12
CA ILE A 110 5.98 6.84 9.74
C ILE A 110 6.56 8.22 9.39
N ARG A 111 5.85 9.05 8.62
CA ARG A 111 6.37 10.33 8.14
C ARG A 111 6.74 11.31 9.25
N GLY A 112 6.12 11.23 10.42
CA GLY A 112 6.46 12.07 11.57
C GLY A 112 7.89 11.88 12.10
N PHE A 113 8.58 10.82 11.68
CA PHE A 113 10.02 10.68 11.95
C PHE A 113 10.87 11.68 11.15
N GLU A 114 10.36 12.25 10.05
CA GLU A 114 11.07 13.31 9.30
C GLU A 114 11.24 14.62 10.10
N ASP A 115 10.65 14.73 11.31
CA ASP A 115 10.91 15.81 12.28
C ASP A 115 12.01 15.45 13.29
N VAL A 116 12.66 14.28 13.16
CA VAL A 116 13.70 13.78 14.07
C VAL A 116 15.07 13.84 13.38
N PRO A 117 16.16 14.19 14.11
CA PRO A 117 17.51 14.25 13.57
C PRO A 117 17.89 13.01 12.75
N HIS A 118 18.67 13.23 11.70
CA HIS A 118 19.07 12.36 10.60
C HIS A 118 17.96 12.14 9.56
N TYR A 119 16.73 11.82 9.93
CA TYR A 119 15.63 11.67 8.98
C TYR A 119 15.17 13.01 8.41
N ASP A 120 15.21 14.09 9.20
CA ASP A 120 14.94 15.46 8.74
C ASP A 120 15.98 15.91 7.70
N ALA A 121 17.24 15.56 7.94
CA ALA A 121 18.33 15.85 6.99
C ALA A 121 18.16 15.08 5.68
N ILE A 122 17.81 13.79 5.75
CA ILE A 122 17.53 12.97 4.56
C ILE A 122 16.34 13.55 3.77
N ALA A 123 15.24 13.87 4.45
CA ALA A 123 14.06 14.43 3.80
C ALA A 123 14.32 15.80 3.15
N ALA A 124 15.24 16.59 3.70
CA ALA A 124 15.66 17.90 3.19
C ALA A 124 16.81 17.83 2.17
N GLY A 125 17.40 16.64 1.92
CA GLY A 125 18.53 16.48 1.00
C GLY A 125 19.88 16.96 1.56
N ARG A 126 20.01 17.10 2.88
CA ARG A 126 21.29 17.44 3.56
C ARG A 126 22.06 16.15 3.88
N PHE A 127 22.37 15.39 2.85
CA PHE A 127 22.91 14.03 2.97
C PHE A 127 24.29 13.97 3.65
N GLU A 128 25.12 15.00 3.47
CA GLU A 128 26.45 15.13 4.08
C GLU A 128 26.40 15.23 5.61
N SER A 129 25.25 15.55 6.20
CA SER A 129 25.05 15.61 7.64
C SER A 129 24.49 14.30 8.25
N VAL A 130 24.27 13.30 7.42
CA VAL A 130 23.71 12.01 7.85
C VAL A 130 24.84 11.03 8.15
N PRO A 131 24.94 10.46 9.38
CA PRO A 131 25.93 9.43 9.67
C PRO A 131 25.71 8.16 8.84
N ASP A 132 26.78 7.50 8.46
CA ASP A 132 26.68 6.24 7.67
C ASP A 132 25.97 5.11 8.42
N ASP A 133 25.99 5.16 9.76
CA ASP A 133 25.41 4.16 10.67
C ASP A 133 24.05 4.58 11.25
N PHE A 134 23.34 5.54 10.64
CA PHE A 134 22.03 5.94 11.14
C PHE A 134 21.04 4.74 11.14
N VAL A 135 20.23 4.66 12.19
CA VAL A 135 19.27 3.56 12.38
C VAL A 135 18.09 3.75 11.43
N LYS A 136 17.79 2.73 10.64
CA LYS A 136 16.60 2.72 9.77
C LYS A 136 15.33 2.43 10.56
N ILE A 137 14.22 3.00 10.11
CA ILE A 137 12.89 2.78 10.68
C ILE A 137 12.38 1.42 10.22
N THR A 138 11.97 0.58 11.17
CA THR A 138 11.40 -0.74 10.92
C THR A 138 9.88 -0.68 10.73
N HIS A 139 9.29 -1.80 10.32
CA HIS A 139 7.84 -1.97 10.17
C HIS A 139 7.07 -1.84 11.49
N GLU A 140 7.71 -2.06 12.65
CA GLU A 140 7.10 -1.97 13.98
C GLU A 140 6.83 -0.53 14.44
N GLN A 141 7.56 0.44 13.88
CA GLN A 141 7.48 1.82 14.31
C GLN A 141 6.34 2.56 13.62
N VAL A 142 5.65 3.42 14.37
CA VAL A 142 4.53 4.25 13.91
C VAL A 142 4.70 5.66 14.45
N ARG A 143 4.63 6.66 13.56
CA ARG A 143 4.62 8.09 13.89
C ARG A 143 3.97 8.86 12.73
N PRO A 144 2.62 8.88 12.63
CA PRO A 144 1.93 9.59 11.56
C PRO A 144 2.12 11.11 11.72
N ALA A 145 2.31 11.82 10.60
CA ALA A 145 2.46 13.27 10.58
C ALA A 145 1.15 14.01 10.30
N ASP A 146 0.13 13.33 9.82
CA ASP A 146 -1.14 13.91 9.41
C ASP A 146 -2.31 12.95 9.63
N ILE A 147 -3.53 13.46 9.43
CA ILE A 147 -4.75 12.67 9.63
C ILE A 147 -4.87 11.51 8.63
N TYR A 148 -4.32 11.66 7.43
CA TYR A 148 -4.26 10.57 6.45
C TYR A 148 -3.36 9.43 6.94
N GLY A 149 -2.16 9.75 7.45
CA GLY A 149 -1.27 8.76 8.07
C GLY A 149 -1.93 8.07 9.27
N ALA A 150 -2.63 8.83 10.13
CA ALA A 150 -3.38 8.27 11.26
C ALA A 150 -4.51 7.33 10.80
N ALA A 151 -5.26 7.69 9.76
CA ALA A 151 -6.29 6.83 9.18
C ALA A 151 -5.69 5.53 8.58
N LYS A 152 -4.48 5.60 8.00
CA LYS A 152 -3.78 4.40 7.52
C LYS A 152 -3.32 3.50 8.66
N VAL A 153 -2.87 4.06 9.79
CA VAL A 153 -2.57 3.29 11.02
C VAL A 153 -3.84 2.62 11.59
N PHE A 154 -4.99 3.31 11.57
CA PHE A 154 -6.27 2.70 11.91
C PHE A 154 -6.53 1.44 11.07
N GLY A 155 -6.31 1.49 9.75
CA GLY A 155 -6.48 0.33 8.87
C GLY A 155 -5.53 -0.82 9.20
N GLU A 156 -4.26 -0.53 9.59
CA GLU A 156 -3.31 -1.55 10.05
C GLU A 156 -3.76 -2.21 11.36
N ALA A 157 -4.25 -1.43 12.32
CA ALA A 157 -4.79 -1.95 13.58
C ALA A 157 -6.07 -2.77 13.35
N LEU A 158 -6.95 -2.31 12.45
CA LEU A 158 -8.15 -3.02 12.05
C LEU A 158 -7.79 -4.36 11.36
N ALA A 159 -6.78 -4.37 10.49
CA ALA A 159 -6.28 -5.58 9.83
C ALA A 159 -5.85 -6.63 10.87
N ARG A 160 -5.12 -6.23 11.92
CA ARG A 160 -4.74 -7.12 13.01
C ARG A 160 -5.98 -7.71 13.69
N HIS A 161 -6.99 -6.90 14.02
CA HIS A 161 -8.24 -7.38 14.61
C HIS A 161 -8.96 -8.40 13.71
N PHE A 162 -9.09 -8.13 12.40
CA PHE A 162 -9.74 -9.06 11.46
C PHE A 162 -8.97 -10.37 11.32
N SER A 163 -7.65 -10.33 11.38
CA SER A 163 -6.82 -11.53 11.38
C SER A 163 -7.00 -12.36 12.63
N ASP A 164 -6.91 -11.73 13.80
CA ASP A 164 -6.96 -12.44 15.10
C ASP A 164 -8.36 -13.01 15.38
N GLU A 165 -9.42 -12.25 15.04
CA GLU A 165 -10.81 -12.65 15.32
C GLU A 165 -11.38 -13.62 14.28
N TYR A 166 -11.06 -13.42 13.00
CA TYR A 166 -11.69 -14.16 11.89
C TYR A 166 -10.71 -15.06 11.12
N GLY A 167 -9.44 -15.11 11.47
CA GLY A 167 -8.43 -15.95 10.83
C GLY A 167 -8.07 -15.54 9.40
N MET A 168 -8.44 -14.34 8.97
CA MET A 168 -8.14 -13.80 7.63
C MET A 168 -6.66 -13.48 7.49
N SER A 169 -6.12 -13.65 6.28
CA SER A 169 -4.79 -13.13 5.95
C SER A 169 -4.90 -11.64 5.61
N MET A 170 -4.33 -10.78 6.47
CA MET A 170 -4.41 -9.32 6.38
C MET A 170 -3.01 -8.72 6.25
N ILE A 171 -2.62 -8.30 5.05
CA ILE A 171 -1.26 -7.85 4.75
C ILE A 171 -1.26 -6.37 4.40
N GLY A 172 -0.62 -5.55 5.22
CA GLY A 172 -0.44 -4.12 4.99
C GLY A 172 0.84 -3.81 4.21
N VAL A 173 0.79 -2.88 3.26
CA VAL A 173 1.99 -2.36 2.58
C VAL A 173 2.06 -0.85 2.77
N ARG A 174 3.07 -0.35 3.48
CA ARG A 174 3.35 1.08 3.64
C ARG A 174 4.05 1.60 2.39
N ILE A 175 3.26 1.93 1.39
CA ILE A 175 3.69 2.33 0.06
C ILE A 175 4.47 3.65 0.11
N GLY A 176 5.60 3.68 -0.56
CA GLY A 176 6.44 4.87 -0.75
C GLY A 176 5.86 5.88 -1.73
N GLY A 177 6.70 6.72 -2.29
CA GLY A 177 6.32 7.75 -3.26
C GLY A 177 6.22 7.20 -4.69
N VAL A 178 5.02 6.85 -5.15
CA VAL A 178 4.75 6.46 -6.54
C VAL A 178 4.29 7.67 -7.33
N ARG A 179 4.91 7.94 -8.49
CA ARG A 179 4.61 9.10 -9.34
C ARG A 179 4.14 8.69 -10.73
N PRO A 180 3.22 9.44 -11.37
CA PRO A 180 2.74 9.12 -12.73
C PRO A 180 3.88 8.99 -13.75
N GLY A 181 4.92 9.84 -13.65
CA GLY A 181 6.08 9.81 -14.53
C GLY A 181 7.13 8.77 -14.20
N ASN A 182 6.88 7.88 -13.21
CA ASN A 182 7.80 6.84 -12.74
C ASN A 182 9.21 7.37 -12.42
N ARG A 183 9.32 8.55 -11.84
CA ARG A 183 10.59 9.19 -11.46
C ARG A 183 10.38 10.13 -10.27
N PRO A 184 11.42 10.34 -9.43
CA PRO A 184 11.37 11.36 -8.39
C PRO A 184 11.23 12.76 -8.99
N THR A 185 10.49 13.63 -8.28
CA THR A 185 10.21 15.01 -8.73
C THR A 185 10.65 16.07 -7.71
N VAL A 186 10.90 15.66 -6.48
CA VAL A 186 11.38 16.51 -5.38
C VAL A 186 12.46 15.80 -4.60
N ILE A 187 13.34 16.55 -3.93
CA ILE A 187 14.53 16.02 -3.25
C ILE A 187 14.18 14.94 -2.20
N ARG A 188 13.09 15.11 -1.46
CA ARG A 188 12.61 14.12 -0.47
C ARG A 188 12.38 12.74 -1.11
N GLU A 189 12.03 12.68 -2.39
CA GLU A 189 11.75 11.43 -3.08
C GLU A 189 13.00 10.60 -3.36
N ARG A 190 14.20 11.15 -3.20
CA ARG A 190 15.44 10.36 -3.19
C ARG A 190 15.45 9.29 -2.09
N SER A 191 14.67 9.48 -1.03
CA SER A 191 14.57 8.49 0.07
C SER A 191 13.32 7.62 0.04
N ILE A 192 12.25 8.10 -0.60
CA ILE A 192 10.93 7.44 -0.52
C ILE A 192 10.39 6.95 -1.86
N TYR A 193 11.09 7.20 -2.96
CA TYR A 193 10.66 6.78 -4.30
C TYR A 193 10.37 5.28 -4.32
N LEU A 194 9.29 4.93 -5.00
CA LEU A 194 8.91 3.56 -5.31
C LEU A 194 8.47 3.52 -6.77
N SER A 195 9.20 2.78 -7.59
CA SER A 195 8.95 2.65 -9.02
C SER A 195 7.63 1.92 -9.31
N HIS A 196 7.17 2.01 -10.56
CA HIS A 196 6.01 1.26 -11.01
C HIS A 196 6.21 -0.26 -10.92
N ASP A 197 7.40 -0.74 -11.29
CA ASP A 197 7.69 -2.17 -11.26
C ASP A 197 7.84 -2.68 -9.82
N ASP A 198 8.49 -1.91 -8.95
CA ASP A 198 8.65 -2.29 -7.55
C ASP A 198 7.32 -2.28 -6.79
N VAL A 199 6.42 -1.29 -7.03
CA VAL A 199 5.09 -1.29 -6.39
C VAL A 199 4.22 -2.44 -6.89
N ALA A 200 4.25 -2.75 -8.18
CA ALA A 200 3.52 -3.89 -8.72
C ALA A 200 4.05 -5.21 -8.16
N SER A 201 5.38 -5.38 -8.09
CA SER A 201 6.01 -6.60 -7.60
C SER A 201 5.76 -6.83 -6.11
N VAL A 202 5.86 -5.82 -5.24
CA VAL A 202 5.57 -5.99 -3.80
C VAL A 202 4.11 -6.35 -3.55
N LEU A 203 3.16 -5.69 -4.25
CA LEU A 203 1.74 -6.03 -4.13
C LEU A 203 1.46 -7.44 -4.64
N THR A 204 2.11 -7.87 -5.71
CA THR A 204 1.99 -9.24 -6.22
C THR A 204 2.58 -10.25 -5.24
N SER A 205 3.74 -9.97 -4.62
CA SER A 205 4.30 -10.83 -3.58
C SER A 205 3.35 -10.97 -2.38
N CYS A 206 2.61 -9.91 -2.02
CA CYS A 206 1.57 -9.99 -0.98
C CYS A 206 0.35 -10.82 -1.43
N ILE A 207 -0.09 -10.69 -2.70
CA ILE A 207 -1.18 -11.50 -3.25
C ILE A 207 -0.83 -12.99 -3.21
N ASP A 208 0.43 -13.34 -3.49
CA ASP A 208 0.93 -14.70 -3.61
C ASP A 208 1.66 -15.22 -2.35
N ALA A 209 1.67 -14.44 -1.28
CA ALA A 209 2.31 -14.84 -0.03
C ALA A 209 1.79 -16.18 0.49
N ALA A 210 2.58 -16.86 1.30
CA ALA A 210 2.22 -18.14 1.90
C ALA A 210 0.90 -18.05 2.70
N ASP A 211 0.13 -19.12 2.74
CA ASP A 211 -1.22 -19.14 3.35
C ASP A 211 -1.18 -19.01 4.89
N ASP A 212 -0.04 -19.31 5.49
CA ASP A 212 0.22 -19.18 6.93
C ASP A 212 0.57 -17.74 7.34
N LEU A 213 0.88 -16.85 6.40
CA LEU A 213 1.05 -15.43 6.68
C LEU A 213 -0.31 -14.79 6.99
N LYS A 214 -0.60 -14.62 8.28
CA LYS A 214 -1.92 -14.15 8.74
C LYS A 214 -2.02 -12.64 8.86
N CYS A 215 -1.05 -11.98 9.51
CA CYS A 215 -1.08 -10.52 9.61
C CYS A 215 0.32 -9.96 9.67
N ASP A 216 0.63 -9.07 8.73
CA ASP A 216 1.92 -8.39 8.69
C ASP A 216 1.82 -7.02 8.02
N VAL A 217 2.85 -6.18 8.21
CA VAL A 217 2.97 -4.87 7.59
C VAL A 217 4.37 -4.70 7.01
N PHE A 218 4.46 -4.34 5.73
CA PHE A 218 5.72 -4.19 5.02
C PHE A 218 5.97 -2.73 4.61
N LEU A 219 7.22 -2.28 4.78
CA LEU A 219 7.69 -1.03 4.20
C LEU A 219 8.08 -1.28 2.74
N ALA A 220 7.69 -0.39 1.83
CA ALA A 220 8.03 -0.50 0.42
C ALA A 220 8.54 0.83 -0.15
N THR A 221 9.79 0.82 -0.57
CA THR A 221 10.44 1.82 -1.45
C THR A 221 11.31 1.09 -2.45
N SER A 222 11.70 1.75 -3.53
CA SER A 222 12.79 1.27 -4.38
C SER A 222 14.10 1.25 -3.61
N ASN A 223 15.14 0.65 -4.18
CA ASN A 223 16.47 0.48 -3.55
C ASN A 223 17.25 1.80 -3.49
N ASN A 224 16.63 2.82 -2.93
CA ASN A 224 17.16 4.17 -2.85
C ASN A 224 18.33 4.23 -1.87
N LYS A 225 19.46 4.81 -2.24
CA LYS A 225 20.64 5.03 -1.38
C LYS A 225 20.26 5.68 -0.04
N TRP A 226 19.38 6.68 -0.10
CA TRP A 226 18.98 7.48 1.06
C TRP A 226 17.69 7.01 1.74
N THR A 227 17.23 5.77 1.47
CA THR A 227 16.06 5.27 2.19
C THR A 227 16.36 5.10 3.68
N TYR A 228 15.51 5.70 4.50
CA TYR A 228 15.53 5.52 5.96
C TYR A 228 14.58 4.38 6.41
N ARG A 229 14.03 3.63 5.47
CA ARG A 229 13.17 2.48 5.74
C ARG A 229 13.96 1.19 5.68
N ASP A 230 13.79 0.36 6.69
CA ASP A 230 14.35 -0.99 6.69
C ASP A 230 13.46 -1.91 5.85
N LEU A 231 13.99 -2.42 4.74
CA LEU A 231 13.28 -3.33 3.84
C LEU A 231 13.59 -4.81 4.12
N THR A 232 14.43 -5.10 5.12
CA THR A 232 14.88 -6.47 5.45
C THR A 232 13.69 -7.37 5.75
N HIS A 233 12.70 -6.88 6.50
CA HIS A 233 11.51 -7.64 6.83
C HIS A 233 10.72 -8.11 5.60
N ALA A 234 10.54 -7.24 4.59
CA ALA A 234 9.87 -7.63 3.35
C ALA A 234 10.66 -8.67 2.56
N LYS A 235 12.00 -8.59 2.59
CA LYS A 235 12.87 -9.60 1.97
C LYS A 235 12.77 -10.94 2.68
N ASP A 236 12.81 -10.96 4.01
CA ASP A 236 12.86 -12.19 4.80
C ASP A 236 11.52 -12.94 4.77
N VAL A 237 10.40 -12.21 4.80
CA VAL A 237 9.06 -12.81 4.88
C VAL A 237 8.44 -13.06 3.51
N LEU A 238 8.53 -12.09 2.59
CA LEU A 238 7.92 -12.19 1.24
C LEU A 238 8.90 -12.66 0.17
N GLY A 239 10.21 -12.73 0.45
CA GLY A 239 11.24 -12.90 -0.57
C GLY A 239 11.35 -11.72 -1.52
N TRP A 240 10.72 -10.57 -1.18
CA TRP A 240 10.70 -9.40 -2.05
C TRP A 240 11.88 -8.46 -1.78
N SER A 241 12.50 -8.03 -2.87
CA SER A 241 13.51 -6.96 -2.85
C SER A 241 13.26 -6.01 -4.02
N PRO A 242 13.35 -4.69 -3.82
CA PRO A 242 13.22 -3.72 -4.90
C PRO A 242 14.39 -3.84 -5.89
N LYS A 243 14.13 -3.47 -7.14
CA LYS A 243 15.11 -3.53 -8.23
C LYS A 243 15.57 -2.16 -8.70
N ASP A 244 14.64 -1.20 -8.73
CA ASP A 244 14.90 0.16 -9.21
C ASP A 244 15.44 1.05 -8.08
N SER A 245 16.00 2.20 -8.45
CA SER A 245 16.48 3.21 -7.50
C SER A 245 16.11 4.62 -7.93
N SER A 246 15.92 5.51 -6.96
CA SER A 246 15.87 6.95 -7.23
C SER A 246 17.20 7.48 -7.76
N ASP A 247 18.30 6.81 -7.41
CA ASP A 247 19.65 7.25 -7.76
C ASP A 247 19.92 7.18 -9.26
N ASP A 248 19.15 6.37 -10.00
CA ASP A 248 19.20 6.31 -11.48
C ASP A 248 18.81 7.65 -12.16
N PHE A 249 18.26 8.59 -11.40
CA PHE A 249 17.82 9.91 -11.88
C PHE A 249 18.71 11.08 -11.41
N TYR A 250 19.83 10.79 -10.75
CA TYR A 250 20.76 11.80 -10.21
C TYR A 250 22.20 11.41 -10.51
N ASP A 251 23.03 12.41 -10.87
CA ASP A 251 24.42 12.24 -11.30
C ASP A 251 25.44 12.41 -10.15
N ASP A 252 25.15 12.01 -8.91
CA ASP A 252 26.03 12.16 -7.72
C ASP A 252 26.66 10.88 -7.18
#